data_cc5db66a30c4a460a95b2674e3e1c42d
#
_entry.id   cc5db66a30c4a460a95b2674e3e1c42d
#
_cell.length_a   1.000
_cell.length_b   1.000
_cell.length_c   1.000
_cell.angle_alpha   90.00
_cell.angle_beta   90.00
_cell.angle_gamma   90.00
#
_symmetry.space_group_name_H-M   'P 1'
#
loop_
_entity.id
_entity.type
_entity.pdbx_description
1 polymer ?
#
loop_
_entity_poly.entity_id
_entity_poly.type
_entity_poly.pdbx_seq_one_letter_code
_entity_poly.pdbx_strand_id
1 'polypeptide(L)'
;GNWELEIPITNYPLPITYYQLPKETAVNLAEGVQIVSFALLAAMMIGAALGVVLINSIVYSAFLLGGVFISIAGMYILLNADFVAAAQILIYVGAVNVLILFAIMLVNKREDFKPLPNAWVRKGATALVCAGLFVLLSTMVLATPWAISTDVPNAAESSIVQIGKHFFSDYLLPFELASVLLLMAMVGAIILARREFLPDVLQQAPNVQQEVLTLPERPRELVPAASDRATLTLNKGDRNK
;
A
#
# COMPACT_ATOMS: atom_id res chain seq x y z
N GLY A 1 -7.25 -37.11 56.99
CA GLY A 1 -8.62 -36.64 56.89
C GLY A 1 -8.83 -36.02 55.53
N ASN A 2 -9.37 -36.80 54.56
CA ASN A 2 -9.74 -36.35 53.22
C ASN A 2 -10.96 -35.46 53.31
N TRP A 3 -10.86 -34.20 53.01
CA TRP A 3 -11.98 -33.30 52.75
C TRP A 3 -12.19 -33.19 51.25
N GLU A 4 -12.78 -34.23 50.63
CA GLU A 4 -13.41 -34.08 49.33
C GLU A 4 -14.76 -33.40 49.50
N LEU A 5 -14.83 -32.11 49.21
CA LEU A 5 -16.10 -31.39 49.07
C LEU A 5 -16.71 -31.85 47.74
N GLU A 6 -17.55 -32.88 47.77
CA GLU A 6 -18.47 -33.17 46.69
C GLU A 6 -19.49 -32.02 46.60
N ILE A 7 -19.25 -31.12 45.66
CA ILE A 7 -20.27 -30.14 45.23
C ILE A 7 -21.27 -30.90 44.38
N PRO A 8 -22.52 -31.08 44.85
CA PRO A 8 -23.52 -31.70 44.00
C PRO A 8 -23.81 -30.76 42.83
N ILE A 9 -23.38 -31.14 41.63
CA ILE A 9 -23.79 -30.49 40.41
C ILE A 9 -25.27 -30.81 40.21
N THR A 10 -26.11 -30.02 40.83
CA THR A 10 -27.54 -30.01 40.58
C THR A 10 -27.73 -29.57 39.14
N ASN A 11 -28.09 -30.53 38.28
CA ASN A 11 -28.57 -30.29 36.92
C ASN A 11 -29.81 -29.39 37.00
N TYR A 12 -29.60 -28.09 36.94
CA TYR A 12 -30.67 -27.17 36.58
C TYR A 12 -30.80 -27.24 35.07
N PRO A 13 -31.89 -27.81 34.52
CA PRO A 13 -32.20 -27.64 33.13
C PRO A 13 -32.55 -26.16 32.92
N LEU A 14 -31.59 -25.36 32.56
CA LEU A 14 -31.91 -24.03 32.02
C LEU A 14 -32.81 -24.28 30.81
N PRO A 15 -34.01 -23.72 30.75
CA PRO A 15 -34.84 -23.79 29.58
C PRO A 15 -34.28 -22.80 28.54
N ILE A 16 -33.10 -23.12 27.99
CA ILE A 16 -32.69 -22.50 26.76
C ILE A 16 -33.53 -23.18 25.70
N THR A 17 -34.66 -22.61 25.41
CA THR A 17 -35.42 -22.91 24.22
C THR A 17 -34.57 -22.48 23.05
N TYR A 18 -33.62 -23.35 22.66
CA TYR A 18 -33.03 -23.24 21.37
C TYR A 18 -34.18 -23.42 20.38
N TYR A 19 -34.57 -22.32 19.73
CA TYR A 19 -35.37 -22.42 18.53
C TYR A 19 -34.48 -23.21 17.54
N GLN A 20 -34.70 -24.53 17.55
CA GLN A 20 -34.15 -25.42 16.54
C GLN A 20 -34.84 -25.01 15.23
N LEU A 21 -34.26 -23.99 14.56
CA LEU A 21 -34.60 -23.75 13.17
C LEU A 21 -34.40 -25.07 12.45
N PRO A 22 -35.35 -25.51 11.64
CA PRO A 22 -35.17 -26.71 10.83
C PRO A 22 -33.82 -26.66 10.15
N LYS A 23 -33.00 -27.70 10.33
CA LYS A 23 -31.62 -27.71 9.79
C LYS A 23 -31.56 -27.33 8.31
N GLU A 24 -32.55 -27.74 7.53
CA GLU A 24 -32.68 -27.43 6.12
C GLU A 24 -32.84 -25.92 5.84
N THR A 25 -33.65 -25.20 6.64
CA THR A 25 -33.84 -23.76 6.45
C THR A 25 -32.61 -22.97 6.89
N ALA A 26 -31.91 -23.41 7.92
CA ALA A 26 -30.67 -22.78 8.38
C ALA A 26 -29.53 -22.97 7.39
N VAL A 27 -29.40 -24.14 6.76
CA VAL A 27 -28.42 -24.40 5.71
C VAL A 27 -28.69 -23.54 4.49
N ASN A 28 -29.94 -23.49 4.03
CA ASN A 28 -30.34 -22.68 2.87
C ASN A 28 -30.12 -21.18 3.09
N LEU A 29 -30.35 -20.67 4.32
CA LEU A 29 -30.10 -19.28 4.67
C LEU A 29 -28.60 -18.97 4.69
N ALA A 30 -27.79 -19.85 5.28
CA ALA A 30 -26.34 -19.66 5.35
C ALA A 30 -25.72 -19.68 3.95
N GLU A 31 -26.12 -20.63 3.11
CA GLU A 31 -25.68 -20.72 1.72
C GLU A 31 -26.12 -19.50 0.89
N GLY A 32 -27.36 -19.06 1.06
CA GLY A 32 -27.87 -17.86 0.42
C GLY A 32 -27.08 -16.59 0.80
N VAL A 33 -26.78 -16.41 2.10
CA VAL A 33 -25.99 -15.29 2.58
C VAL A 33 -24.56 -15.34 2.01
N GLN A 34 -23.96 -16.53 1.94
CA GLN A 34 -22.62 -16.70 1.38
C GLN A 34 -22.56 -16.31 -0.10
N ILE A 35 -23.54 -16.75 -0.91
CA ILE A 35 -23.61 -16.43 -2.34
C ILE A 35 -23.82 -14.92 -2.55
N VAL A 36 -24.71 -14.29 -1.79
CA VAL A 36 -24.96 -12.85 -1.88
C VAL A 36 -23.73 -12.06 -1.48
N SER A 37 -23.06 -12.44 -0.38
CA SER A 37 -21.84 -11.78 0.08
C SER A 37 -20.71 -11.93 -0.94
N PHE A 38 -20.56 -13.12 -1.53
CA PHE A 38 -19.61 -13.36 -2.61
C PHE A 38 -19.88 -12.47 -3.83
N ALA A 39 -21.12 -12.43 -4.29
CA ALA A 39 -21.51 -11.63 -5.45
C ALA A 39 -21.25 -10.12 -5.20
N LEU A 40 -21.58 -9.63 -4.01
CA LEU A 40 -21.37 -8.23 -3.63
C LEU A 40 -19.87 -7.89 -3.57
N LEU A 41 -19.05 -8.72 -2.93
CA LEU A 41 -17.61 -8.53 -2.85
C LEU A 41 -16.94 -8.62 -4.23
N ALA A 42 -17.38 -9.56 -5.07
CA ALA A 42 -16.89 -9.70 -6.44
C ALA A 42 -17.24 -8.46 -7.29
N ALA A 43 -18.48 -7.98 -7.20
CA ALA A 43 -18.91 -6.77 -7.90
C ALA A 43 -18.12 -5.54 -7.43
N MET A 44 -17.93 -5.40 -6.12
CA MET A 44 -17.14 -4.31 -5.54
C MET A 44 -15.67 -4.38 -5.98
N MET A 45 -15.07 -5.57 -6.00
CA MET A 45 -13.69 -5.79 -6.44
C MET A 45 -13.52 -5.41 -7.92
N ILE A 46 -14.40 -5.91 -8.79
CA ILE A 46 -14.34 -5.62 -10.23
C ILE A 46 -14.62 -4.14 -10.50
N GLY A 47 -15.62 -3.56 -9.85
CA GLY A 47 -15.95 -2.14 -9.99
C GLY A 47 -14.82 -1.22 -9.54
N ALA A 48 -14.22 -1.50 -8.38
CA ALA A 48 -13.07 -0.75 -7.90
C ALA A 48 -11.85 -0.94 -8.81
N ALA A 49 -11.58 -2.15 -9.28
CA ALA A 49 -10.46 -2.43 -10.19
C ALA A 49 -10.60 -1.70 -11.53
N LEU A 50 -11.79 -1.66 -12.10
CA LEU A 50 -12.09 -0.85 -13.28
C LEU A 50 -11.91 0.64 -13.00
N GLY A 51 -12.35 1.11 -11.83
CA GLY A 51 -12.18 2.49 -11.41
C GLY A 51 -10.71 2.89 -11.30
N VAL A 52 -9.84 2.01 -10.80
CA VAL A 52 -8.37 2.24 -10.75
C VAL A 52 -7.80 2.56 -12.13
N VAL A 53 -8.30 1.88 -13.16
CA VAL A 53 -7.77 2.02 -14.54
C VAL A 53 -8.42 3.19 -15.29
N LEU A 54 -9.70 3.45 -15.05
CA LEU A 54 -10.47 4.44 -15.81
C LEU A 54 -10.30 5.87 -15.29
N ILE A 55 -9.99 6.04 -14.01
CA ILE A 55 -9.84 7.35 -13.41
C ILE A 55 -8.44 7.92 -13.72
N ASN A 56 -8.40 9.12 -14.28
CA ASN A 56 -7.14 9.79 -14.64
C ASN A 56 -6.38 10.36 -13.43
N SER A 57 -7.02 10.46 -12.27
CA SER A 57 -6.41 11.00 -11.05
C SER A 57 -5.69 9.88 -10.28
N ILE A 58 -4.38 10.00 -10.15
CA ILE A 58 -3.52 9.00 -9.50
C ILE A 58 -3.93 8.78 -8.03
N VAL A 59 -4.31 9.85 -7.33
CA VAL A 59 -4.71 9.77 -5.92
C VAL A 59 -6.00 8.99 -5.75
N TYR A 60 -7.02 9.26 -6.56
CA TYR A 60 -8.28 8.49 -6.52
C TYR A 60 -8.08 7.04 -6.92
N SER A 61 -7.21 6.78 -7.91
CA SER A 61 -6.87 5.40 -8.30
C SER A 61 -6.21 4.63 -7.15
N ALA A 62 -5.33 5.27 -6.39
CA ALA A 62 -4.71 4.63 -5.23
C ALA A 62 -5.71 4.34 -4.09
N PHE A 63 -6.69 5.22 -3.86
CA PHE A 63 -7.78 4.93 -2.90
C PHE A 63 -8.65 3.75 -3.37
N LEU A 64 -9.00 3.70 -4.66
CA LEU A 64 -9.77 2.58 -5.22
C LEU A 64 -8.99 1.27 -5.17
N LEU A 65 -7.67 1.31 -5.33
CA LEU A 65 -6.80 0.14 -5.14
C LEU A 65 -6.90 -0.41 -3.71
N GLY A 66 -6.95 0.47 -2.70
CA GLY A 66 -7.26 0.07 -1.32
C GLY A 66 -8.60 -0.64 -1.20
N GLY A 67 -9.63 -0.16 -1.90
CA GLY A 67 -10.96 -0.79 -1.98
C GLY A 67 -10.90 -2.19 -2.59
N VAL A 68 -10.10 -2.39 -3.65
CA VAL A 68 -9.85 -3.73 -4.23
C VAL A 68 -9.24 -4.67 -3.19
N PHE A 69 -8.22 -4.22 -2.46
CA PHE A 69 -7.57 -5.04 -1.45
C PHE A 69 -8.49 -5.42 -0.28
N ILE A 70 -9.37 -4.50 0.15
CA ILE A 70 -10.40 -4.79 1.17
C ILE A 70 -11.38 -5.84 0.65
N SER A 71 -11.81 -5.74 -0.61
CA SER A 71 -12.72 -6.73 -1.22
C SER A 71 -12.08 -8.11 -1.28
N ILE A 72 -10.78 -8.19 -1.62
CA ILE A 72 -10.01 -9.45 -1.62
C ILE A 72 -9.94 -10.03 -0.20
N ALA A 73 -9.70 -9.20 0.81
CA ALA A 73 -9.69 -9.65 2.20
C ALA A 73 -11.06 -10.22 2.62
N GLY A 74 -12.16 -9.58 2.20
CA GLY A 74 -13.51 -10.11 2.39
C GLY A 74 -13.71 -11.48 1.73
N MET A 75 -13.19 -11.68 0.52
CA MET A 75 -13.20 -12.99 -0.15
C MET A 75 -12.44 -14.05 0.65
N TYR A 76 -11.29 -13.70 1.24
CA TYR A 76 -10.54 -14.65 2.09
C TYR A 76 -11.32 -15.04 3.35
N ILE A 77 -12.09 -14.12 3.95
CA ILE A 77 -12.97 -14.43 5.08
C ILE A 77 -14.05 -15.43 4.63
N LEU A 78 -14.64 -15.25 3.45
CA LEU A 78 -15.64 -16.20 2.93
C LEU A 78 -15.05 -17.60 2.67
N LEU A 79 -13.74 -17.69 2.41
CA LEU A 79 -13.03 -18.97 2.25
C LEU A 79 -12.55 -19.56 3.59
N ASN A 80 -12.90 -19.00 4.73
CA ASN A 80 -12.41 -19.37 6.07
C ASN A 80 -10.89 -19.25 6.21
N ALA A 81 -10.25 -18.35 5.44
CA ALA A 81 -8.82 -18.08 5.47
C ALA A 81 -8.52 -16.83 6.32
N ASP A 82 -8.89 -16.85 7.59
CA ASP A 82 -8.86 -15.69 8.50
C ASP A 82 -7.48 -15.06 8.62
N PHE A 83 -6.43 -15.89 8.73
CA PHE A 83 -5.05 -15.40 8.84
C PHE A 83 -4.62 -14.66 7.57
N VAL A 84 -4.96 -15.20 6.39
CA VAL A 84 -4.61 -14.57 5.11
C VAL A 84 -5.39 -13.26 4.93
N ALA A 85 -6.65 -13.24 5.35
CA ALA A 85 -7.47 -12.02 5.33
C ALA A 85 -6.88 -10.92 6.22
N ALA A 86 -6.46 -11.27 7.44
CA ALA A 86 -5.82 -10.34 8.36
C ALA A 86 -4.48 -9.81 7.79
N ALA A 87 -3.65 -10.69 7.22
CA ALA A 87 -2.41 -10.31 6.56
C ALA A 87 -2.64 -9.40 5.36
N GLN A 88 -3.68 -9.67 4.55
CA GLN A 88 -4.09 -8.84 3.41
C GLN A 88 -4.40 -7.40 3.86
N ILE A 89 -5.20 -7.24 4.92
CA ILE A 89 -5.55 -5.91 5.43
C ILE A 89 -4.32 -5.22 6.03
N LEU A 90 -3.56 -5.91 6.86
CA LEU A 90 -2.46 -5.31 7.59
C LEU A 90 -1.31 -4.87 6.65
N ILE A 91 -0.93 -5.74 5.71
CA ILE A 91 0.21 -5.53 4.83
C ILE A 91 -0.19 -4.73 3.59
N TYR A 92 -1.20 -5.19 2.83
CA TYR A 92 -1.53 -4.56 1.56
C TYR A 92 -2.33 -3.27 1.74
N VAL A 93 -3.34 -3.25 2.60
CA VAL A 93 -4.13 -2.03 2.83
C VAL A 93 -3.38 -1.07 3.75
N GLY A 94 -2.84 -1.56 4.87
CA GLY A 94 -2.25 -0.74 5.92
C GLY A 94 -0.83 -0.26 5.62
N ALA A 95 0.05 -1.09 5.06
CA ALA A 95 1.43 -0.71 4.79
C ALA A 95 1.64 -0.29 3.34
N VAL A 96 1.38 -1.18 2.38
CA VAL A 96 1.73 -0.95 0.97
C VAL A 96 0.89 0.16 0.34
N ASN A 97 -0.43 0.10 0.48
CA ASN A 97 -1.32 1.09 -0.13
C ASN A 97 -1.13 2.48 0.48
N VAL A 98 -0.95 2.55 1.80
CA VAL A 98 -0.65 3.81 2.49
C VAL A 98 0.71 4.37 2.04
N LEU A 99 1.73 3.52 1.89
CA LEU A 99 3.04 3.93 1.36
C LEU A 99 2.92 4.49 -0.06
N ILE A 100 2.14 3.85 -0.93
CA ILE A 100 1.88 4.32 -2.29
C ILE A 100 1.18 5.69 -2.26
N LEU A 101 0.17 5.88 -1.40
CA LEU A 101 -0.52 7.16 -1.24
C LEU A 101 0.43 8.27 -0.82
N PHE A 102 1.29 8.03 0.19
CA PHE A 102 2.28 9.00 0.61
C PHE A 102 3.31 9.29 -0.49
N ALA A 103 3.79 8.26 -1.19
CA ALA A 103 4.74 8.43 -2.28
C ALA A 103 4.16 9.30 -3.42
N ILE A 104 2.90 9.06 -3.80
CA ILE A 104 2.21 9.83 -4.83
C ILE A 104 1.98 11.28 -4.38
N MET A 105 1.63 11.50 -3.11
CA MET A 105 1.42 12.84 -2.56
C MET A 105 2.73 13.64 -2.50
N LEU A 106 3.85 12.97 -2.28
CA LEU A 106 5.17 13.61 -2.21
C LEU A 106 5.73 13.97 -3.59
N VAL A 107 5.36 13.22 -4.63
CA VAL A 107 5.79 13.48 -6.01
C VAL A 107 4.95 14.59 -6.62
N ASN A 108 5.56 15.77 -6.77
CA ASN A 108 4.92 16.92 -7.43
C ASN A 108 4.84 16.68 -8.95
N LYS A 109 3.78 16.04 -9.40
CA LYS A 109 3.59 15.69 -10.81
C LYS A 109 2.93 16.85 -11.56
N ARG A 110 3.75 17.76 -12.09
CA ARG A 110 3.34 18.80 -13.03
C ARG A 110 3.66 18.45 -14.49
N GLU A 111 3.79 17.17 -14.83
CA GLU A 111 4.02 16.77 -16.21
C GLU A 111 2.71 16.50 -16.91
N ASP A 112 2.26 17.44 -17.74
CA ASP A 112 1.23 17.21 -18.74
C ASP A 112 1.79 16.20 -19.76
N PHE A 113 1.34 14.95 -19.67
CA PHE A 113 1.68 13.95 -20.67
C PHE A 113 1.08 14.35 -22.01
N LYS A 114 1.93 14.81 -22.93
CA LYS A 114 1.54 15.02 -24.33
C LYS A 114 1.04 13.67 -24.87
N PRO A 115 -0.16 13.61 -25.47
CA PRO A 115 -0.65 12.38 -26.07
C PRO A 115 0.33 11.96 -27.19
N LEU A 116 0.94 10.78 -27.02
CA LEU A 116 1.81 10.23 -28.06
C LEU A 116 0.99 9.91 -29.31
N PRO A 117 1.53 10.17 -30.52
CA PRO A 117 0.93 9.70 -31.74
C PRO A 117 0.80 8.17 -31.69
N ASN A 118 -0.28 7.61 -32.20
CA ASN A 118 -0.62 6.17 -32.18
C ASN A 118 -1.15 5.59 -30.83
N ALA A 119 -1.77 6.41 -29.99
CA ALA A 119 -2.38 5.94 -28.75
C ALA A 119 -3.40 4.79 -28.99
N TRP A 120 -4.07 4.77 -30.13
CA TRP A 120 -5.09 3.77 -30.49
C TRP A 120 -4.47 2.39 -30.76
N VAL A 121 -3.36 2.32 -31.48
CA VAL A 121 -2.66 1.05 -31.74
C VAL A 121 -2.14 0.44 -30.45
N ARG A 122 -1.61 1.27 -29.55
CA ARG A 122 -1.12 0.83 -28.25
C ARG A 122 -2.26 0.31 -27.35
N LYS A 123 -3.39 1.02 -27.33
CA LYS A 123 -4.58 0.55 -26.59
C LYS A 123 -5.09 -0.78 -27.15
N GLY A 124 -5.10 -0.94 -28.48
CA GLY A 124 -5.50 -2.19 -29.13
C GLY A 124 -4.55 -3.35 -28.81
N ALA A 125 -3.25 -3.11 -28.87
CA ALA A 125 -2.25 -4.11 -28.52
C ALA A 125 -2.36 -4.53 -27.05
N THR A 126 -2.55 -3.59 -26.13
CA THR A 126 -2.75 -3.90 -24.70
C THR A 126 -4.04 -4.71 -24.49
N ALA A 127 -5.13 -4.33 -25.13
CA ALA A 127 -6.40 -5.06 -25.03
C ALA A 127 -6.27 -6.49 -25.55
N LEU A 128 -5.53 -6.71 -26.64
CA LEU A 128 -5.29 -8.03 -27.20
C LEU A 128 -4.48 -8.91 -26.26
N VAL A 129 -3.40 -8.37 -25.66
CA VAL A 129 -2.60 -9.09 -24.68
C VAL A 129 -3.42 -9.42 -23.42
N CYS A 130 -4.20 -8.48 -22.90
CA CYS A 130 -5.08 -8.71 -21.77
C CYS A 130 -6.15 -9.77 -22.04
N ALA A 131 -6.78 -9.73 -23.24
CA ALA A 131 -7.75 -10.72 -23.66
C ALA A 131 -7.11 -12.12 -23.81
N GLY A 132 -5.93 -12.20 -24.41
CA GLY A 132 -5.16 -13.44 -24.53
C GLY A 132 -4.83 -14.07 -23.17
N LEU A 133 -4.35 -13.23 -22.22
CA LEU A 133 -4.07 -13.67 -20.87
C LEU A 133 -5.35 -14.12 -20.14
N PHE A 134 -6.45 -13.40 -20.31
CA PHE A 134 -7.72 -13.75 -19.70
C PHE A 134 -8.25 -15.09 -20.21
N VAL A 135 -8.18 -15.35 -21.52
CA VAL A 135 -8.57 -16.62 -22.12
C VAL A 135 -7.70 -17.75 -21.60
N LEU A 136 -6.36 -17.55 -21.55
CA LEU A 136 -5.43 -18.53 -21.07
C LEU A 136 -5.71 -18.89 -19.60
N LEU A 137 -5.89 -17.91 -18.72
CA LEU A 137 -6.20 -18.14 -17.31
C LEU A 137 -7.58 -18.82 -17.14
N SER A 138 -8.57 -18.40 -17.92
CA SER A 138 -9.92 -19.00 -17.88
C SER A 138 -9.88 -20.48 -18.30
N THR A 139 -9.17 -20.79 -19.38
CA THR A 139 -9.03 -22.18 -19.82
C THR A 139 -8.27 -23.02 -18.80
N MET A 140 -7.25 -22.48 -18.16
CA MET A 140 -6.52 -23.17 -17.11
C MET A 140 -7.42 -23.50 -15.90
N VAL A 141 -8.21 -22.52 -15.43
CA VAL A 141 -9.12 -22.72 -14.30
C VAL A 141 -10.22 -23.72 -14.62
N LEU A 142 -10.80 -23.66 -15.83
CA LEU A 142 -11.88 -24.57 -16.24
C LEU A 142 -11.40 -25.99 -16.57
N ALA A 143 -10.17 -26.13 -17.07
CA ALA A 143 -9.60 -27.44 -17.43
C ALA A 143 -8.97 -28.16 -16.23
N THR A 144 -8.70 -27.47 -15.11
CA THR A 144 -8.11 -28.08 -13.93
C THR A 144 -9.14 -28.91 -13.17
N PRO A 145 -8.93 -30.22 -12.95
CA PRO A 145 -9.80 -31.04 -12.10
C PRO A 145 -9.57 -30.65 -10.64
N TRP A 146 -10.44 -29.81 -10.11
CA TRP A 146 -10.39 -29.42 -8.69
C TRP A 146 -10.83 -30.59 -7.82
N ALA A 147 -9.90 -31.14 -7.02
CA ALA A 147 -10.25 -32.12 -6.00
C ALA A 147 -10.96 -31.39 -4.83
N ILE A 148 -12.29 -31.34 -4.87
CA ILE A 148 -13.10 -30.84 -3.76
C ILE A 148 -13.13 -31.95 -2.72
N SER A 149 -12.27 -31.88 -1.69
CA SER A 149 -12.36 -32.77 -0.55
C SER A 149 -13.56 -32.35 0.29
N THR A 150 -14.53 -33.24 0.40
CA THR A 150 -15.69 -33.08 1.31
C THR A 150 -15.35 -33.38 2.78
N ASP A 151 -14.14 -33.83 3.05
CA ASP A 151 -13.64 -33.97 4.40
C ASP A 151 -13.44 -32.59 5.01
N VAL A 152 -14.42 -32.18 5.81
CA VAL A 152 -14.29 -31.00 6.67
C VAL A 152 -13.14 -31.30 7.64
N PRO A 153 -11.99 -30.63 7.53
CA PRO A 153 -10.93 -30.81 8.51
C PRO A 153 -11.55 -30.55 9.89
N ASN A 154 -11.29 -31.45 10.83
CA ASN A 154 -11.80 -31.32 12.20
C ASN A 154 -11.65 -29.87 12.65
N ALA A 155 -12.76 -29.17 12.87
CA ALA A 155 -12.83 -27.75 13.24
C ALA A 155 -12.19 -27.45 14.63
N ALA A 156 -11.42 -28.40 15.17
CA ALA A 156 -10.83 -28.36 16.49
C ALA A 156 -9.56 -27.48 16.58
N GLU A 157 -8.84 -27.26 15.48
CA GLU A 157 -7.65 -26.39 15.50
C GLU A 157 -7.88 -25.13 14.65
N SER A 158 -7.60 -23.96 15.23
CA SER A 158 -7.71 -22.72 14.48
C SER A 158 -6.69 -22.70 13.33
N SER A 159 -7.08 -22.12 12.19
CA SER A 159 -6.24 -21.97 10.98
C SER A 159 -4.86 -21.39 11.32
N ILE A 160 -4.79 -20.46 12.26
CA ILE A 160 -3.53 -19.81 12.71
C ILE A 160 -2.57 -20.83 13.34
N VAL A 161 -3.08 -21.75 14.17
CA VAL A 161 -2.25 -22.77 14.85
C VAL A 161 -1.68 -23.74 13.84
N GLN A 162 -2.48 -24.17 12.87
CA GLN A 162 -2.01 -25.07 11.80
C GLN A 162 -0.91 -24.43 10.96
N ILE A 163 -1.11 -23.17 10.53
CA ILE A 163 -0.11 -22.40 9.78
C ILE A 163 1.17 -22.26 10.61
N GLY A 164 1.05 -21.94 11.91
CA GLY A 164 2.21 -21.82 12.79
C GLY A 164 3.00 -23.12 12.91
N LYS A 165 2.32 -24.26 13.06
CA LYS A 165 2.97 -25.57 13.09
C LYS A 165 3.74 -25.85 11.80
N HIS A 166 3.14 -25.61 10.63
CA HIS A 166 3.78 -25.82 9.34
C HIS A 166 4.96 -24.87 9.09
N PHE A 167 4.91 -23.64 9.56
CA PHE A 167 6.05 -22.72 9.42
C PHE A 167 7.30 -23.19 10.17
N PHE A 168 7.13 -23.88 11.30
CA PHE A 168 8.23 -24.39 12.10
C PHE A 168 8.57 -25.86 11.83
N SER A 169 7.89 -26.52 10.89
CA SER A 169 8.21 -27.88 10.45
C SER A 169 8.56 -27.93 8.96
N ASP A 170 7.55 -27.99 8.11
CA ASP A 170 7.71 -28.25 6.67
C ASP A 170 8.22 -27.02 5.91
N TYR A 171 7.89 -25.83 6.37
CA TYR A 171 8.22 -24.56 5.71
C TYR A 171 9.25 -23.71 6.49
N LEU A 172 10.08 -24.37 7.31
CA LEU A 172 11.11 -23.67 8.10
C LEU A 172 12.08 -22.88 7.22
N LEU A 173 12.55 -23.49 6.13
CA LEU A 173 13.51 -22.86 5.23
C LEU A 173 12.94 -21.64 4.50
N PRO A 174 11.74 -21.69 3.88
CA PRO A 174 11.10 -20.49 3.34
C PRO A 174 10.85 -19.41 4.39
N PHE A 175 10.50 -19.77 5.62
CA PHE A 175 10.31 -18.82 6.73
C PHE A 175 11.61 -18.09 7.08
N GLU A 176 12.73 -18.82 7.18
CA GLU A 176 14.05 -18.24 7.45
C GLU A 176 14.51 -17.32 6.32
N LEU A 177 14.34 -17.72 5.06
CA LEU A 177 14.66 -16.89 3.90
C LEU A 177 13.83 -15.61 3.87
N ALA A 178 12.55 -15.69 4.21
CA ALA A 178 11.69 -14.51 4.28
C ALA A 178 12.16 -13.53 5.36
N SER A 179 12.62 -14.01 6.51
CA SER A 179 13.15 -13.17 7.59
C SER A 179 14.41 -12.41 7.18
N VAL A 180 15.33 -13.07 6.46
CA VAL A 180 16.53 -12.44 5.89
C VAL A 180 16.17 -11.40 4.83
N LEU A 181 15.18 -11.71 3.97
CA LEU A 181 14.68 -10.76 2.97
C LEU A 181 14.12 -9.49 3.62
N LEU A 182 13.33 -9.63 4.68
CA LEU A 182 12.78 -8.48 5.43
C LEU A 182 13.89 -7.65 6.06
N LEU A 183 14.92 -8.30 6.64
CA LEU A 183 16.07 -7.60 7.18
C LEU A 183 16.81 -6.81 6.10
N MET A 184 17.07 -7.43 4.95
CA MET A 184 17.71 -6.77 3.82
C MET A 184 16.87 -5.59 3.29
N ALA A 185 15.55 -5.75 3.19
CA ALA A 185 14.65 -4.69 2.76
C ALA A 185 14.69 -3.49 3.74
N MET A 186 14.72 -3.75 5.05
CA MET A 186 14.82 -2.71 6.06
C MET A 186 16.16 -1.96 5.99
N VAL A 187 17.27 -2.68 5.86
CA VAL A 187 18.62 -2.07 5.70
C VAL A 187 18.66 -1.25 4.41
N GLY A 188 18.14 -1.77 3.30
CA GLY A 188 18.06 -1.06 2.03
C GLY A 188 17.25 0.24 2.14
N ALA A 189 16.10 0.21 2.81
CA ALA A 189 15.28 1.40 3.05
C ALA A 189 16.03 2.46 3.86
N ILE A 190 16.77 2.05 4.90
CA ILE A 190 17.58 2.97 5.73
C ILE A 190 18.69 3.62 4.89
N ILE A 191 19.39 2.83 4.05
CA ILE A 191 20.46 3.33 3.20
C ILE A 191 19.91 4.34 2.19
N LEU A 192 18.78 4.05 1.55
CA LEU A 192 18.14 4.95 0.59
C LEU A 192 17.58 6.23 1.24
N ALA A 193 17.06 6.13 2.46
CA ALA A 193 16.54 7.28 3.19
C ALA A 193 17.66 8.15 3.77
N ARG A 194 18.85 7.61 3.96
CA ARG A 194 19.99 8.33 4.49
C ARG A 194 20.49 9.28 3.41
N ARG A 195 20.47 10.58 3.68
CA ARG A 195 21.17 11.57 2.84
C ARG A 195 22.63 11.19 2.84
N GLU A 196 23.18 10.84 1.70
CA GLU A 196 24.63 10.81 1.54
C GLU A 196 25.13 12.23 1.77
N PHE A 197 25.84 12.41 2.90
CA PHE A 197 26.77 13.51 2.99
C PHE A 197 27.77 13.26 1.85
N LEU A 198 27.82 14.16 0.88
CA LEU A 198 28.92 14.20 -0.09
C LEU A 198 30.20 14.01 0.73
N PRO A 199 31.04 13.00 0.38
CA PRO A 199 32.30 12.83 1.10
C PRO A 199 33.05 14.16 1.05
N ASP A 200 33.73 14.51 2.14
CA ASP A 200 34.55 15.70 2.33
C ASP A 200 35.69 15.89 1.29
N VAL A 201 35.67 15.10 0.22
CA VAL A 201 36.63 15.22 -0.91
C VAL A 201 36.56 16.59 -1.57
N LEU A 202 35.41 17.29 -1.53
CA LEU A 202 35.32 18.68 -1.99
C LEU A 202 35.75 19.71 -0.93
N GLN A 203 35.86 19.32 0.34
CA GLN A 203 36.41 20.19 1.40
C GLN A 203 37.93 20.09 1.50
N GLN A 204 38.56 19.08 0.88
CA GLN A 204 40.01 18.90 0.89
C GLN A 204 40.71 19.49 -0.36
N ALA A 205 40.00 20.24 -1.19
CA ALA A 205 40.64 21.10 -2.16
C ALA A 205 40.80 22.51 -1.53
N PRO A 206 41.89 22.78 -0.79
CA PRO A 206 42.05 24.04 -0.04
C PRO A 206 42.22 25.24 -0.97
N ASN A 207 42.39 25.03 -2.25
CA ASN A 207 42.67 26.09 -3.22
C ASN A 207 41.46 26.59 -4.00
N VAL A 208 40.36 25.82 -4.07
CA VAL A 208 39.17 26.23 -4.86
C VAL A 208 38.27 27.20 -4.09
N GLN A 209 38.22 27.09 -2.77
CA GLN A 209 37.44 28.02 -1.94
C GLN A 209 38.06 29.39 -1.75
N GLN A 210 39.40 29.48 -1.82
CA GLN A 210 40.07 30.77 -1.73
C GLN A 210 39.99 31.56 -3.04
N GLU A 211 39.92 30.89 -4.18
CA GLU A 211 39.85 31.57 -5.49
C GLU A 211 38.43 32.08 -5.79
N VAL A 212 37.39 31.46 -5.27
CA VAL A 212 36.01 31.95 -5.42
C VAL A 212 35.69 33.11 -4.43
N LEU A 213 36.43 33.22 -3.33
CA LEU A 213 36.25 34.29 -2.35
C LEU A 213 37.13 35.53 -2.62
N THR A 214 38.09 35.45 -3.54
CA THR A 214 38.83 36.60 -4.04
C THR A 214 38.20 37.11 -5.35
N LEU A 215 36.91 37.33 -5.39
CA LEU A 215 36.35 38.31 -6.27
C LEU A 215 37.08 39.62 -5.94
N PRO A 216 37.76 40.31 -6.92
CA PRO A 216 38.34 41.60 -6.65
C PRO A 216 37.24 42.47 -6.05
N GLU A 217 37.50 42.89 -4.83
CA GLU A 217 36.65 43.85 -4.14
C GLU A 217 36.45 44.99 -5.12
N ARG A 218 35.25 45.12 -5.68
CA ARG A 218 34.93 46.30 -6.49
C ARG A 218 35.44 47.50 -5.68
N PRO A 219 36.30 48.33 -6.19
CA PRO A 219 36.66 49.55 -5.51
C PRO A 219 35.33 50.16 -5.08
N ARG A 220 35.11 50.33 -3.78
CA ARG A 220 34.02 51.17 -3.26
C ARG A 220 34.28 52.56 -3.78
N GLU A 221 33.94 52.78 -5.05
CA GLU A 221 33.80 54.13 -5.55
C GLU A 221 32.67 54.71 -4.68
N LEU A 222 33.14 55.39 -3.71
CA LEU A 222 32.63 56.58 -3.07
C LEU A 222 31.15 56.82 -3.44
N VAL A 223 30.24 56.26 -2.68
CA VAL A 223 28.91 56.84 -2.58
C VAL A 223 29.22 58.23 -2.05
N PRO A 224 29.02 59.31 -2.83
CA PRO A 224 29.26 60.67 -2.35
C PRO A 224 28.42 60.88 -1.12
N ALA A 225 29.09 61.35 -0.07
CA ALA A 225 28.46 61.61 1.21
C ALA A 225 27.21 62.48 0.98
N ALA A 226 26.18 62.29 1.76
CA ALA A 226 24.89 62.94 1.62
C ALA A 226 25.01 64.52 1.62
N SER A 227 26.19 65.06 2.05
CA SER A 227 26.51 66.47 2.00
C SER A 227 26.66 67.02 0.56
N ASP A 228 27.11 66.22 -0.39
CA ASP A 228 27.32 66.70 -1.77
C ASP A 228 26.05 66.74 -2.61
N ARG A 229 25.00 66.01 -2.18
CA ARG A 229 23.67 66.14 -2.81
C ARG A 229 22.95 67.45 -2.49
N ALA A 230 23.22 68.01 -1.34
CA ALA A 230 22.60 69.30 -0.92
C ALA A 230 23.20 70.47 -1.69
N THR A 231 24.47 70.42 -2.04
CA THR A 231 25.14 71.51 -2.79
C THR A 231 24.82 71.48 -4.27
N LEU A 232 24.56 70.30 -4.87
CA LEU A 232 24.16 70.18 -6.28
C LEU A 232 22.70 70.63 -6.56
N THR A 233 21.82 70.59 -5.58
CA THR A 233 20.42 71.06 -5.71
C THR A 233 20.32 72.60 -5.57
N LEU A 234 21.17 73.23 -4.79
CA LEU A 234 21.21 74.70 -4.64
C LEU A 234 21.79 75.44 -5.86
N ASN A 235 22.75 74.80 -6.58
CA ASN A 235 23.33 75.40 -7.79
C ASN A 235 22.46 75.24 -9.04
N LYS A 236 21.39 74.43 -9.01
CA LYS A 236 20.45 74.29 -10.13
C LYS A 236 19.30 75.27 -10.06
N GLY A 237 19.06 75.93 -8.93
CA GLY A 237 18.00 76.96 -8.73
C GLY A 237 18.35 78.35 -9.20
N ASP A 238 19.66 78.67 -9.42
CA ASP A 238 20.11 79.99 -9.70
C ASP A 238 20.42 80.26 -11.21
N ARG A 239 20.07 79.37 -12.07
CA ARG A 239 20.30 79.48 -13.53
C ARG A 239 19.04 79.76 -14.36
N ASN A 240 17.92 79.98 -13.72
CA ASN A 240 16.66 80.29 -14.39
C ASN A 240 16.02 81.61 -13.82
N LYS A 241 16.80 82.66 -13.69
CA LYS A 241 16.30 84.03 -13.63
C LYS A 241 16.99 84.89 -14.69
#